data_a35f4ca7f66cff426b7e047af0472fde
#
_entry.id   a35f4ca7f66cff426b7e047af0472fde
#
_cell.length_a   1.000
_cell.length_b   1.000
_cell.length_c   1.000
_cell.angle_alpha   90.00
_cell.angle_beta   90.00
_cell.angle_gamma   90.00
#
_symmetry.space_group_name_H-M   'P 1'
#
loop_
_entity.id
_entity.type
_entity.pdbx_description
1 polymer ?
#
loop_
_entity_poly.entity_id
_entity_poly.type
_entity_poly.pdbx_seq_one_letter_code
_entity_poly.pdbx_strand_id
1 'polypeptide(L)'
;GQRQRVAFARALAPNPELLLLDEPFAAIDAKVRQELRSWLREMITRVGITSIFVTHDQDEAIEVADEIIITNHGHIEQAGTPIEIYSQPKTPFVTEFMGSPTRISNITSFHGYEELGEGLHAVVRPEHVSVTKKTEQSRFSSSVEEGVVERVMFRGREVELHVRVHDVLLVANRRLEEASITEGERVNVFIYQVFAFPAGENGTQNVNIVENANIETEKLFYI
;
A
#
# COMPACT_ATOMS: atom_id res chain seq x y z
N GLY A 1 3.36 -22.51 -15.78
CA GLY A 1 2.17 -22.09 -16.53
C GLY A 1 1.32 -23.23 -17.10
N GLN A 2 1.85 -24.10 -17.98
CA GLN A 2 1.02 -25.15 -18.62
C GLN A 2 0.50 -26.19 -17.62
N ARG A 3 1.33 -26.64 -16.69
CA ARG A 3 0.92 -27.63 -15.67
C ARG A 3 -0.21 -27.08 -14.78
N GLN A 4 -0.16 -25.82 -14.39
CA GLN A 4 -1.23 -25.19 -13.62
C GLN A 4 -2.52 -25.09 -14.44
N ARG A 5 -2.46 -24.68 -15.71
CA ARG A 5 -3.65 -24.65 -16.58
C ARG A 5 -4.30 -26.03 -16.71
N VAL A 6 -3.50 -27.10 -16.80
CA VAL A 6 -4.00 -28.48 -16.81
C VAL A 6 -4.64 -28.86 -15.46
N ALA A 7 -4.05 -28.43 -14.33
CA ALA A 7 -4.62 -28.66 -13.02
C ALA A 7 -5.96 -27.95 -12.84
N PHE A 8 -6.08 -26.70 -13.30
CA PHE A 8 -7.34 -25.96 -13.33
C PHE A 8 -8.39 -26.65 -14.24
N ALA A 9 -8.00 -27.04 -15.46
CA ALA A 9 -8.91 -27.74 -16.36
C ALA A 9 -9.45 -29.04 -15.74
N ARG A 10 -8.58 -29.79 -15.04
CA ARG A 10 -8.98 -31.01 -14.32
C ARG A 10 -9.94 -30.71 -13.16
N ALA A 11 -9.72 -29.62 -12.41
CA ALA A 11 -10.59 -29.21 -11.31
C ALA A 11 -11.98 -28.76 -11.80
N LEU A 12 -12.05 -28.18 -12.99
CA LEU A 12 -13.29 -27.70 -13.60
C LEU A 12 -14.05 -28.77 -14.39
N ALA A 13 -13.39 -29.85 -14.84
CA ALA A 13 -14.00 -30.89 -15.66
C ALA A 13 -15.28 -31.52 -15.05
N PRO A 14 -15.39 -31.70 -13.70
CA PRO A 14 -16.61 -32.20 -13.06
C PRO A 14 -17.76 -31.17 -13.00
N ASN A 15 -17.53 -29.94 -13.48
CA ASN A 15 -18.48 -28.82 -13.36
C ASN A 15 -18.85 -28.50 -11.90
N PRO A 16 -17.88 -28.18 -11.02
CA PRO A 16 -18.13 -27.93 -9.61
C PRO A 16 -18.88 -26.62 -9.39
N GLU A 17 -19.62 -26.51 -8.29
CA GLU A 17 -20.23 -25.26 -7.84
C GLU A 17 -19.25 -24.33 -7.13
N LEU A 18 -18.19 -24.88 -6.53
CA LEU A 18 -17.18 -24.17 -5.77
C LEU A 18 -15.79 -24.69 -6.15
N LEU A 19 -14.86 -23.77 -6.41
CA LEU A 19 -13.45 -24.04 -6.67
C LEU A 19 -12.60 -23.55 -5.50
N LEU A 20 -11.86 -24.45 -4.87
CA LEU A 20 -10.91 -24.13 -3.80
C LEU A 20 -9.50 -24.27 -4.31
N LEU A 21 -8.68 -23.23 -4.14
CA LEU A 21 -7.31 -23.16 -4.61
C LEU A 21 -6.38 -22.76 -3.45
N ASP A 22 -5.36 -23.55 -3.22
CA ASP A 22 -4.32 -23.27 -2.23
C ASP A 22 -3.04 -22.88 -2.96
N GLU A 23 -2.56 -21.66 -2.72
CA GLU A 23 -1.35 -21.07 -3.33
C GLU A 23 -1.26 -21.32 -4.87
N PRO A 24 -2.29 -20.92 -5.67
CA PRO A 24 -2.38 -21.33 -7.07
C PRO A 24 -1.26 -20.76 -7.96
N PHE A 25 -0.54 -19.77 -7.51
CA PHE A 25 0.52 -19.08 -8.25
C PHE A 25 1.92 -19.32 -7.66
N ALA A 26 2.05 -20.16 -6.63
CA ALA A 26 3.33 -20.49 -6.02
C ALA A 26 4.29 -21.17 -7.03
N ALA A 27 5.59 -20.92 -6.85
CA ALA A 27 6.67 -21.51 -7.63
C ALA A 27 6.61 -21.30 -9.16
N ILE A 28 6.07 -20.13 -9.58
CA ILE A 28 6.00 -19.70 -10.98
C ILE A 28 6.85 -18.45 -11.16
N ASP A 29 7.52 -18.32 -12.31
CA ASP A 29 8.25 -17.10 -12.65
C ASP A 29 7.30 -15.89 -12.81
N ALA A 30 7.81 -14.67 -12.55
CA ALA A 30 7.00 -13.47 -12.43
C ALA A 30 6.14 -13.16 -13.68
N LYS A 31 6.69 -13.39 -14.89
CA LYS A 31 5.97 -13.11 -16.13
C LYS A 31 4.81 -14.08 -16.33
N VAL A 32 5.06 -15.37 -16.16
CA VAL A 32 4.03 -16.40 -16.29
C VAL A 32 2.99 -16.29 -15.18
N ARG A 33 3.40 -15.85 -13.98
CA ARG A 33 2.49 -15.59 -12.87
C ARG A 33 1.47 -14.52 -13.21
N GLN A 34 1.89 -13.39 -13.76
CA GLN A 34 1.00 -12.31 -14.19
C GLN A 34 0.00 -12.77 -15.27
N GLU A 35 0.50 -13.49 -16.30
CA GLU A 35 -0.36 -14.06 -17.34
C GLU A 35 -1.40 -15.05 -16.76
N LEU A 36 -0.99 -15.85 -15.77
CA LEU A 36 -1.87 -16.85 -15.15
C LEU A 36 -2.92 -16.21 -14.25
N ARG A 37 -2.60 -15.13 -13.52
CA ARG A 37 -3.57 -14.37 -12.72
C ARG A 37 -4.68 -13.80 -13.61
N SER A 38 -4.30 -13.08 -14.67
CA SER A 38 -5.26 -12.51 -15.63
C SER A 38 -6.13 -13.60 -16.27
N TRP A 39 -5.51 -14.71 -16.70
CA TRP A 39 -6.22 -15.85 -17.27
C TRP A 39 -7.19 -16.49 -16.26
N LEU A 40 -6.77 -16.69 -15.00
CA LEU A 40 -7.63 -17.28 -13.97
C LEU A 40 -8.86 -16.38 -13.70
N ARG A 41 -8.66 -15.08 -13.53
CA ARG A 41 -9.75 -14.11 -13.34
C ARG A 41 -10.74 -14.17 -14.50
N GLU A 42 -10.25 -14.12 -15.74
CA GLU A 42 -11.10 -14.20 -16.94
C GLU A 42 -11.87 -15.52 -16.99
N MET A 43 -11.22 -16.62 -16.68
CA MET A 43 -11.81 -17.95 -16.70
C MET A 43 -12.91 -18.10 -15.64
N ILE A 44 -12.67 -17.69 -14.39
CA ILE A 44 -13.64 -17.72 -13.30
C ILE A 44 -14.89 -16.89 -13.69
N THR A 45 -14.68 -15.67 -14.20
CA THR A 45 -15.76 -14.78 -14.65
C THR A 45 -16.56 -15.39 -15.79
N ARG A 46 -15.90 -16.01 -16.78
CA ARG A 46 -16.54 -16.63 -17.94
C ARG A 46 -17.36 -17.86 -17.57
N VAL A 47 -16.86 -18.67 -16.66
CA VAL A 47 -17.55 -19.90 -16.20
C VAL A 47 -18.65 -19.56 -15.20
N GLY A 48 -18.55 -18.44 -14.48
CA GLY A 48 -19.51 -18.04 -13.46
C GLY A 48 -19.45 -18.89 -12.19
N ILE A 49 -18.28 -19.45 -11.87
CA ILE A 49 -18.07 -20.30 -10.71
C ILE A 49 -17.62 -19.49 -9.49
N THR A 50 -18.14 -19.81 -8.33
CA THR A 50 -17.61 -19.30 -7.07
C THR A 50 -16.25 -19.94 -6.80
N SER A 51 -15.25 -19.11 -6.48
CA SER A 51 -13.90 -19.59 -6.17
C SER A 51 -13.35 -18.96 -4.90
N ILE A 52 -12.66 -19.74 -4.10
CA ILE A 52 -11.89 -19.28 -2.94
C ILE A 52 -10.44 -19.70 -3.18
N PHE A 53 -9.53 -18.76 -3.11
CA PHE A 53 -8.10 -19.08 -3.14
C PHE A 53 -7.37 -18.46 -1.94
N VAL A 54 -6.38 -19.19 -1.46
CA VAL A 54 -5.51 -18.74 -0.36
C VAL A 54 -4.18 -18.36 -0.96
N THR A 55 -3.67 -17.20 -0.57
CA THR A 55 -2.34 -16.72 -0.94
C THR A 55 -1.75 -15.85 0.15
N HIS A 56 -0.44 -15.77 0.22
CA HIS A 56 0.29 -14.80 1.04
C HIS A 56 0.77 -13.59 0.21
N ASP A 57 0.55 -13.60 -1.09
CA ASP A 57 0.93 -12.52 -2.01
C ASP A 57 -0.24 -11.53 -2.16
N GLN A 58 0.00 -10.29 -1.71
CA GLN A 58 -1.02 -9.22 -1.73
C GLN A 58 -1.43 -8.84 -3.15
N ASP A 59 -0.46 -8.80 -4.08
CA ASP A 59 -0.74 -8.45 -5.48
C ASP A 59 -1.65 -9.48 -6.13
N GLU A 60 -1.48 -10.77 -5.79
CA GLU A 60 -2.37 -11.82 -6.26
C GLU A 60 -3.80 -11.64 -5.79
N ALA A 61 -3.96 -11.32 -4.50
CA ALA A 61 -5.28 -11.06 -3.92
C ALA A 61 -5.93 -9.84 -4.58
N ILE A 62 -5.21 -8.73 -4.71
CA ILE A 62 -5.72 -7.47 -5.30
C ILE A 62 -6.12 -7.66 -6.78
N GLU A 63 -5.30 -8.38 -7.57
CA GLU A 63 -5.56 -8.55 -9.00
C GLU A 63 -6.70 -9.52 -9.32
N VAL A 64 -6.87 -10.57 -8.51
CA VAL A 64 -7.75 -11.69 -8.87
C VAL A 64 -9.08 -11.68 -8.12
N ALA A 65 -9.10 -11.28 -6.84
CA ALA A 65 -10.29 -11.39 -6.01
C ALA A 65 -11.31 -10.26 -6.24
N ASP A 66 -12.57 -10.59 -6.10
CA ASP A 66 -13.67 -9.60 -5.98
C ASP A 66 -13.84 -9.17 -4.50
N GLU A 67 -13.54 -10.08 -3.57
CA GLU A 67 -13.53 -9.85 -2.12
C GLU A 67 -12.29 -10.49 -1.51
N ILE A 68 -11.63 -9.77 -0.59
CA ILE A 68 -10.47 -10.22 0.16
C ILE A 68 -10.88 -10.41 1.63
N ILE A 69 -10.46 -11.50 2.22
CA ILE A 69 -10.57 -11.76 3.65
C ILE A 69 -9.16 -11.86 4.22
N ILE A 70 -8.79 -10.89 5.07
CA ILE A 70 -7.49 -10.90 5.77
C ILE A 70 -7.67 -11.60 7.10
N THR A 71 -6.83 -12.59 7.34
CA THR A 71 -6.81 -13.35 8.60
C THR A 71 -5.48 -13.22 9.31
N ASN A 72 -5.53 -13.20 10.65
CA ASN A 72 -4.37 -13.12 11.50
C ASN A 72 -4.60 -13.98 12.75
N HIS A 73 -3.66 -14.89 13.07
CA HIS A 73 -3.76 -15.82 14.20
C HIS A 73 -5.13 -16.54 14.32
N GLY A 74 -5.72 -16.93 13.19
CA GLY A 74 -7.01 -17.64 13.14
C GLY A 74 -8.25 -16.75 13.30
N HIS A 75 -8.11 -15.43 13.36
CA HIS A 75 -9.19 -14.47 13.38
C HIS A 75 -9.28 -13.70 12.07
N ILE A 76 -10.49 -13.29 11.70
CA ILE A 76 -10.71 -12.41 10.56
C ILE A 76 -10.44 -10.97 11.03
N GLU A 77 -9.47 -10.31 10.43
CA GLU A 77 -9.13 -8.90 10.67
C GLU A 77 -10.05 -7.96 9.89
N GLN A 78 -10.25 -8.28 8.61
CA GLN A 78 -11.11 -7.50 7.73
C GLN A 78 -11.55 -8.34 6.54
N ALA A 79 -12.76 -8.09 6.04
CA ALA A 79 -13.26 -8.54 4.76
C ALA A 79 -13.81 -7.35 3.97
N GLY A 80 -13.65 -7.37 2.64
CA GLY A 80 -14.14 -6.33 1.74
C GLY A 80 -13.49 -6.41 0.36
N THR A 81 -13.87 -5.50 -0.52
CA THR A 81 -13.24 -5.38 -1.84
C THR A 81 -11.77 -5.00 -1.74
N PRO A 82 -10.92 -5.31 -2.74
CA PRO A 82 -9.52 -4.90 -2.76
C PRO A 82 -9.31 -3.41 -2.46
N ILE A 83 -10.16 -2.55 -3.03
CA ILE A 83 -10.09 -1.10 -2.80
C ILE A 83 -10.41 -0.75 -1.35
N GLU A 84 -11.45 -1.32 -0.77
CA GLU A 84 -11.82 -1.07 0.64
C GLU A 84 -10.73 -1.53 1.61
N ILE A 85 -10.19 -2.74 1.40
CA ILE A 85 -9.10 -3.27 2.22
C ILE A 85 -7.88 -2.36 2.19
N TYR A 86 -7.53 -1.88 0.99
CA TYR A 86 -6.36 -1.02 0.81
C TYR A 86 -6.60 0.40 1.32
N SER A 87 -7.69 1.05 0.91
CA SER A 87 -7.93 2.47 1.20
C SER A 87 -8.53 2.72 2.60
N GLN A 88 -9.21 1.73 3.18
CA GLN A 88 -9.92 1.85 4.47
C GLN A 88 -9.58 0.68 5.40
N PRO A 89 -8.30 0.51 5.78
CA PRO A 89 -7.90 -0.54 6.70
C PRO A 89 -8.57 -0.31 8.06
N LYS A 90 -9.12 -1.39 8.64
CA LYS A 90 -9.86 -1.31 9.92
C LYS A 90 -8.99 -1.57 11.14
N THR A 91 -7.88 -2.29 10.97
CA THR A 91 -6.98 -2.61 12.08
C THR A 91 -5.54 -2.22 11.76
N PRO A 92 -4.72 -1.99 12.80
CA PRO A 92 -3.29 -1.75 12.61
C PRO A 92 -2.62 -2.86 11.79
N PHE A 93 -3.00 -4.12 12.04
CA PHE A 93 -2.47 -5.26 11.30
C PHE A 93 -2.72 -5.13 9.79
N VAL A 94 -3.97 -4.85 9.39
CA VAL A 94 -4.32 -4.67 7.96
C VAL A 94 -3.55 -3.52 7.35
N THR A 95 -3.41 -2.41 8.09
CA THR A 95 -2.67 -1.23 7.65
C THR A 95 -1.20 -1.53 7.37
N GLU A 96 -0.57 -2.29 8.27
CA GLU A 96 0.84 -2.67 8.16
C GLU A 96 1.06 -3.84 7.17
N PHE A 97 0.08 -4.74 7.07
CA PHE A 97 0.15 -5.88 6.18
C PHE A 97 0.00 -5.46 4.71
N MET A 98 -0.87 -4.50 4.39
CA MET A 98 -1.15 -4.10 3.00
C MET A 98 -0.23 -2.98 2.52
N GLY A 99 0.47 -3.24 1.41
CA GLY A 99 1.44 -2.32 0.83
C GLY A 99 2.82 -2.45 1.46
N SER A 100 3.61 -1.39 1.40
CA SER A 100 4.96 -1.31 1.99
C SER A 100 5.07 -0.06 2.87
N PRO A 101 4.33 -0.01 4.00
CA PRO A 101 4.21 1.20 4.78
C PRO A 101 5.43 1.47 5.66
N THR A 102 5.65 2.75 5.97
CA THR A 102 6.56 3.20 7.03
C THR A 102 5.79 3.49 8.30
N ARG A 103 6.23 2.95 9.43
CA ARG A 103 5.68 3.26 10.75
C ARG A 103 6.34 4.51 11.33
N ILE A 104 5.53 5.41 11.87
CA ILE A 104 5.94 6.65 12.53
C ILE A 104 5.45 6.59 13.99
N SER A 105 6.38 6.56 14.93
CA SER A 105 6.05 6.45 16.37
C SER A 105 5.58 7.77 16.97
N ASN A 106 6.02 8.90 16.43
CA ASN A 106 5.66 10.25 16.87
C ASN A 106 5.23 11.10 15.68
N ILE A 107 3.98 10.95 15.28
CA ILE A 107 3.43 11.69 14.13
C ILE A 107 3.27 13.18 14.41
N THR A 108 3.08 13.58 15.67
CA THR A 108 2.88 14.99 16.05
C THR A 108 4.12 15.86 15.85
N SER A 109 5.29 15.25 15.59
CA SER A 109 6.49 15.97 15.20
C SER A 109 6.54 16.38 13.72
N PHE A 110 5.54 15.98 12.93
CA PHE A 110 5.46 16.29 11.51
C PHE A 110 4.45 17.42 11.26
N HIS A 111 4.78 18.34 10.36
CA HIS A 111 3.95 19.47 9.99
C HIS A 111 2.57 19.04 9.46
N GLY A 112 1.53 19.65 10.03
CA GLY A 112 0.13 19.36 9.71
C GLY A 112 -0.47 18.19 10.49
N TYR A 113 0.29 17.64 11.45
CA TYR A 113 -0.17 16.58 12.36
C TYR A 113 0.03 16.93 13.85
N GLU A 114 0.41 18.16 14.16
CA GLU A 114 0.73 18.64 15.52
C GLU A 114 -0.46 18.55 16.47
N GLU A 115 -1.68 18.69 15.94
CA GLU A 115 -2.92 18.65 16.74
C GLU A 115 -3.40 17.22 17.07
N LEU A 116 -2.76 16.19 16.50
CA LEU A 116 -3.05 14.82 16.86
C LEU A 116 -2.60 14.54 18.30
N GLY A 117 -3.45 13.88 19.07
CA GLY A 117 -3.17 13.55 20.48
C GLY A 117 -1.90 12.71 20.65
N GLU A 118 -1.26 12.87 21.80
CA GLU A 118 -0.10 12.04 22.17
C GLU A 118 -0.50 10.54 22.30
N GLY A 119 0.49 9.68 22.10
CA GLY A 119 0.29 8.22 22.22
C GLY A 119 -0.35 7.58 21.00
N LEU A 120 -0.33 8.26 19.84
CA LEU A 120 -0.71 7.68 18.56
C LEU A 120 0.52 7.16 17.80
N HIS A 121 0.36 5.98 17.22
CA HIS A 121 1.21 5.51 16.14
C HIS A 121 0.56 5.87 14.81
N ALA A 122 1.39 6.15 13.82
CA ALA A 122 0.93 6.36 12.48
C ALA A 122 1.68 5.44 11.49
N VAL A 123 1.02 5.16 10.39
CA VAL A 123 1.59 4.44 9.27
C VAL A 123 1.37 5.28 8.02
N VAL A 124 2.41 5.47 7.24
CA VAL A 124 2.37 6.18 5.95
C VAL A 124 2.80 5.26 4.83
N ARG A 125 2.08 5.29 3.72
CA ARG A 125 2.43 4.55 2.51
C ARG A 125 3.20 5.43 1.54
N PRO A 126 4.06 4.84 0.69
CA PRO A 126 4.89 5.59 -0.25
C PRO A 126 4.11 6.55 -1.16
N GLU A 127 2.91 6.18 -1.59
CA GLU A 127 2.04 7.02 -2.42
C GLU A 127 1.48 8.25 -1.70
N HIS A 128 1.53 8.28 -0.37
CA HIS A 128 1.13 9.42 0.44
C HIS A 128 2.30 10.34 0.81
N VAL A 129 3.50 10.08 0.29
CA VAL A 129 4.70 10.87 0.53
C VAL A 129 5.16 11.52 -0.77
N SER A 130 5.20 12.83 -0.80
CA SER A 130 5.80 13.60 -1.90
C SER A 130 7.21 14.04 -1.52
N VAL A 131 8.14 13.86 -2.46
CA VAL A 131 9.52 14.32 -2.30
C VAL A 131 9.85 15.24 -3.48
N THR A 132 10.28 16.47 -3.19
CA THR A 132 10.66 17.46 -4.19
C THR A 132 12.05 18.01 -3.90
N LYS A 133 12.78 18.40 -4.95
CA LYS A 133 14.04 19.15 -4.78
C LYS A 133 13.77 20.50 -4.13
N LYS A 134 14.75 21.03 -3.42
CA LYS A 134 14.66 22.42 -2.88
C LYS A 134 14.52 23.48 -3.97
N THR A 135 14.92 23.19 -5.19
CA THR A 135 14.81 24.06 -6.38
C THR A 135 13.49 23.90 -7.14
N GLU A 136 12.71 22.85 -6.85
CA GLU A 136 11.40 22.65 -7.43
C GLU A 136 10.36 23.47 -6.66
N GLN A 137 9.38 24.03 -7.38
CA GLN A 137 8.23 24.65 -6.73
C GLN A 137 7.39 23.57 -6.05
N SER A 138 7.43 23.53 -4.73
CA SER A 138 6.51 22.73 -3.94
C SER A 138 5.18 23.48 -3.81
N ARG A 139 4.08 22.78 -4.04
CA ARG A 139 2.73 23.32 -3.76
C ARG A 139 2.53 23.55 -2.25
N PHE A 140 3.36 22.94 -1.41
CA PHE A 140 3.25 22.92 0.06
C PHE A 140 4.48 23.58 0.72
N SER A 141 4.98 24.65 0.17
CA SER A 141 6.27 25.26 0.56
C SER A 141 6.36 25.67 2.03
N SER A 142 5.23 25.93 2.69
CA SER A 142 5.18 26.34 4.11
C SER A 142 5.06 25.16 5.09
N SER A 143 4.85 23.94 4.60
CA SER A 143 4.46 22.80 5.42
C SER A 143 5.24 21.54 5.09
N VAL A 144 6.42 21.69 4.47
CA VAL A 144 7.30 20.59 4.11
C VAL A 144 8.32 20.34 5.20
N GLU A 145 8.62 19.06 5.41
CA GLU A 145 9.76 18.64 6.20
C GLU A 145 11.05 18.72 5.37
N GLU A 146 12.16 18.98 6.03
CA GLU A 146 13.47 18.78 5.41
C GLU A 146 13.91 17.33 5.59
N GLY A 147 14.22 16.65 4.48
CA GLY A 147 14.76 15.30 4.49
C GLY A 147 16.10 15.18 3.80
N VAL A 148 16.82 14.10 4.09
CA VAL A 148 18.06 13.71 3.40
C VAL A 148 17.83 12.36 2.74
N VAL A 149 18.11 12.26 1.46
CA VAL A 149 17.98 11.02 0.70
C VAL A 149 19.09 10.06 1.07
N GLU A 150 18.76 8.93 1.67
CA GLU A 150 19.72 7.89 2.03
C GLU A 150 19.92 6.87 0.91
N ARG A 151 18.88 6.57 0.14
CA ARG A 151 18.93 5.59 -0.94
C ARG A 151 18.02 5.97 -2.09
N VAL A 152 18.48 5.67 -3.30
CA VAL A 152 17.74 5.83 -4.55
C VAL A 152 17.70 4.49 -5.26
N MET A 153 16.51 3.96 -5.53
CA MET A 153 16.34 2.66 -6.18
C MET A 153 15.45 2.78 -7.41
N PHE A 154 15.98 2.41 -8.57
CA PHE A 154 15.19 2.33 -9.80
C PHE A 154 14.32 1.07 -9.79
N ARG A 155 13.00 1.25 -9.93
CA ARG A 155 12.00 0.17 -9.91
C ARG A 155 11.36 -0.09 -11.29
N GLY A 156 11.96 0.41 -12.35
CA GLY A 156 11.50 0.24 -13.73
C GLY A 156 10.55 1.34 -14.18
N ARG A 157 9.42 1.55 -13.53
CA ARG A 157 8.43 2.59 -13.86
C ARG A 157 8.57 3.86 -13.02
N GLU A 158 9.23 3.74 -11.89
CA GLU A 158 9.40 4.78 -10.90
C GLU A 158 10.75 4.65 -10.21
N VAL A 159 11.11 5.67 -9.46
CA VAL A 159 12.27 5.71 -8.58
C VAL A 159 11.75 5.72 -7.15
N GLU A 160 12.11 4.70 -6.39
CA GLU A 160 11.85 4.61 -4.95
C GLU A 160 12.97 5.34 -4.22
N LEU A 161 12.59 6.27 -3.36
CA LEU A 161 13.46 7.06 -2.51
C LEU A 161 13.29 6.65 -1.07
N HIS A 162 14.40 6.43 -0.37
CA HIS A 162 14.43 6.32 1.08
C HIS A 162 14.96 7.62 1.64
N VAL A 163 14.13 8.35 2.35
CA VAL A 163 14.42 9.70 2.83
C VAL A 163 14.36 9.76 4.34
N ARG A 164 15.46 10.16 4.98
CA ARG A 164 15.51 10.41 6.42
C ARG A 164 14.88 11.77 6.72
N VAL A 165 13.79 11.73 7.48
CA VAL A 165 13.14 12.91 8.05
C VAL A 165 13.09 12.71 9.55
N HIS A 166 13.66 13.62 10.31
CA HIS A 166 13.88 13.44 11.75
C HIS A 166 14.60 12.10 12.01
N ASP A 167 14.00 11.21 12.79
CA ASP A 167 14.47 9.85 13.09
C ASP A 167 13.80 8.76 12.21
N VAL A 168 12.88 9.14 11.32
CA VAL A 168 12.10 8.21 10.50
C VAL A 168 12.70 8.08 9.10
N LEU A 169 12.81 6.85 8.58
CA LEU A 169 13.17 6.58 7.20
C LEU A 169 11.89 6.38 6.38
N LEU A 170 11.45 7.44 5.72
CA LEU A 170 10.29 7.42 4.85
C LEU A 170 10.62 6.80 3.48
N VAL A 171 9.65 6.10 2.91
CA VAL A 171 9.72 5.62 1.53
C VAL A 171 8.76 6.46 0.68
N ALA A 172 9.20 6.89 -0.48
CA ALA A 172 8.41 7.64 -1.44
C ALA A 172 8.70 7.18 -2.87
N ASN A 173 7.72 7.29 -3.75
CA ASN A 173 7.87 7.00 -5.15
C ASN A 173 7.89 8.30 -5.98
N ARG A 174 8.82 8.38 -6.92
CA ARG A 174 8.97 9.49 -7.86
C ARG A 174 8.87 9.00 -9.29
N ARG A 175 8.23 9.78 -10.15
CA ARG A 175 8.15 9.45 -11.58
C ARG A 175 9.48 9.70 -12.27
N LEU A 176 9.73 8.98 -13.35
CA LEU A 176 10.97 9.10 -14.14
C LEU A 176 11.11 10.45 -14.84
N GLU A 177 9.98 11.11 -15.15
CA GLU A 177 9.96 12.41 -15.83
C GLU A 177 10.33 13.58 -14.90
N GLU A 178 10.28 13.36 -13.58
CA GLU A 178 10.67 14.36 -12.61
C GLU A 178 12.19 14.50 -12.53
N ALA A 179 12.67 15.65 -12.08
CA ALA A 179 14.11 15.88 -11.94
C ALA A 179 14.78 14.83 -11.05
N SER A 180 15.88 14.27 -11.50
CA SER A 180 16.59 13.22 -10.79
C SER A 180 17.10 13.70 -9.43
N ILE A 181 16.92 12.88 -8.39
CA ILE A 181 17.43 13.08 -7.03
C ILE A 181 18.56 12.08 -6.82
N THR A 182 19.56 12.49 -6.03
CA THR A 182 20.74 11.65 -5.71
C THR A 182 20.84 11.38 -4.22
N GLU A 183 21.54 10.32 -3.87
CA GLU A 183 21.87 10.01 -2.47
C GLU A 183 22.66 11.15 -1.83
N GLY A 184 22.35 11.49 -0.58
CA GLY A 184 22.89 12.61 0.16
C GLY A 184 22.23 13.96 -0.13
N GLU A 185 21.35 14.04 -1.11
CA GLU A 185 20.67 15.30 -1.45
C GLU A 185 19.62 15.69 -0.39
N ARG A 186 19.59 16.99 -0.06
CA ARG A 186 18.54 17.56 0.81
C ARG A 186 17.30 17.87 -0.02
N VAL A 187 16.17 17.39 0.45
CA VAL A 187 14.88 17.46 -0.25
C VAL A 187 13.79 18.02 0.66
N ASN A 188 12.71 18.46 0.05
CA ASN A 188 11.46 18.76 0.73
C ASN A 188 10.58 17.52 0.70
N VAL A 189 9.99 17.17 1.84
CA VAL A 189 9.11 16.02 2.01
C VAL A 189 7.76 16.50 2.52
N PHE A 190 6.68 16.07 1.90
CA PHE A 190 5.32 16.35 2.34
C PHE A 190 4.56 15.03 2.48
N ILE A 191 3.91 14.83 3.63
CA ILE A 191 3.04 13.69 3.89
C ILE A 191 1.60 14.14 3.71
N TYR A 192 0.88 13.56 2.75
CA TYR A 192 -0.51 13.90 2.46
C TYR A 192 -1.48 13.32 3.47
N GLN A 193 -1.27 12.05 3.84
CA GLN A 193 -2.19 11.27 4.64
C GLN A 193 -1.45 10.22 5.43
N VAL A 194 -1.93 9.93 6.63
CA VAL A 194 -1.48 8.82 7.46
C VAL A 194 -2.66 7.99 7.95
N PHE A 195 -2.37 6.75 8.31
CA PHE A 195 -3.27 5.89 9.07
C PHE A 195 -2.83 5.93 10.53
N ALA A 196 -3.63 6.54 11.40
CA ALA A 196 -3.31 6.72 12.81
C ALA A 196 -4.14 5.80 13.71
N PHE A 197 -3.50 5.26 14.74
CA PHE A 197 -4.15 4.40 15.73
C PHE A 197 -3.46 4.54 17.09
N PRO A 198 -4.17 4.29 18.21
CA PRO A 198 -3.58 4.37 19.55
C PRO A 198 -2.39 3.41 19.72
N ALA A 199 -1.38 3.84 20.47
CA ALA A 199 -0.27 2.98 20.86
C ALA A 199 -0.75 1.95 21.88
N GLY A 200 -0.82 0.67 21.53
CA GLY A 200 -1.22 -0.40 22.44
C GLY A 200 -1.21 -1.77 21.75
N GLU A 201 -1.11 -2.84 22.56
CA GLU A 201 -0.93 -4.21 22.06
C GLU A 201 -2.21 -4.91 21.60
N ASN A 202 -3.40 -4.31 21.73
CA ASN A 202 -4.65 -4.99 21.42
C ASN A 202 -5.12 -4.71 20.00
N GLY A 203 -5.12 -5.73 19.16
CA GLY A 203 -5.44 -5.73 17.73
C GLY A 203 -6.88 -5.35 17.33
N THR A 204 -7.68 -4.78 18.22
CA THR A 204 -9.06 -4.33 17.98
C THR A 204 -9.20 -2.80 17.87
N GLN A 205 -8.08 -2.09 17.72
CA GLN A 205 -8.09 -0.64 17.66
C GLN A 205 -8.50 -0.17 16.28
N ASN A 206 -9.44 0.77 16.23
CA ASN A 206 -9.85 1.40 14.99
C ASN A 206 -8.72 2.26 14.42
N VAL A 207 -8.48 2.15 13.13
CA VAL A 207 -7.57 3.00 12.38
C VAL A 207 -8.33 4.24 11.91
N ASN A 208 -7.75 5.41 12.14
CA ASN A 208 -8.25 6.68 11.63
C ASN A 208 -7.41 7.11 10.43
N ILE A 209 -8.07 7.48 9.35
CA ILE A 209 -7.43 8.11 8.20
C ILE A 209 -7.35 9.60 8.51
N VAL A 210 -6.13 10.13 8.54
CA VAL A 210 -5.88 11.54 8.86
C VAL A 210 -5.16 12.20 7.70
N GLU A 211 -5.83 13.15 7.06
CA GLU A 211 -5.22 14.03 6.06
C GLU A 211 -4.38 15.11 6.74
N ASN A 212 -3.34 15.57 6.09
CA ASN A 212 -2.53 16.67 6.56
C ASN A 212 -3.36 17.96 6.61
N ALA A 213 -3.38 18.64 7.76
CA ALA A 213 -4.17 19.84 7.98
C ALA A 213 -3.84 20.99 6.99
N ASN A 214 -2.63 20.98 6.43
CA ASN A 214 -2.19 22.00 5.50
C ASN A 214 -2.69 21.81 4.05
N ILE A 215 -3.35 20.68 3.74
CA ILE A 215 -3.95 20.45 2.41
C ILE A 215 -5.13 21.40 2.16
N GLU A 216 -5.96 21.69 3.17
CA GLU A 216 -7.12 22.57 3.03
C GLU A 216 -6.72 24.04 2.87
N THR A 217 -5.65 24.46 3.50
CA THR A 217 -5.16 25.85 3.44
C THR A 217 -4.78 26.27 2.01
N GLU A 218 -4.33 25.34 1.20
CA GLU A 218 -3.94 25.61 -0.20
C GLU A 218 -5.10 25.61 -1.18
N LYS A 219 -6.20 24.90 -0.91
CA LYS A 219 -7.43 25.00 -1.72
C LYS A 219 -8.02 26.41 -1.70
N LEU A 220 -7.76 27.20 -0.65
CA LEU A 220 -8.23 28.57 -0.49
C LEU A 220 -7.44 29.62 -1.31
N PHE A 221 -6.24 29.29 -1.78
CA PHE A 221 -5.42 30.22 -2.58
C PHE A 221 -5.65 30.14 -4.10
N TYR A 222 -6.54 29.28 -4.57
CA TYR A 222 -6.86 29.06 -5.99
C TYR A 222 -8.31 29.43 -6.37
N ILE A 223 -8.95 30.40 -5.65
CA ILE A 223 -10.23 31.00 -6.04
C ILE A 223 -9.99 32.41 -6.59
#